data_8841e929f396910667ef685bc25dbddd
#
_entry.id   8841e929f396910667ef685bc25dbddd
#
_cell.length_a   1.000
_cell.length_b   1.000
_cell.length_c   1.000
_cell.angle_alpha   90.00
_cell.angle_beta   90.00
_cell.angle_gamma   90.00
#
_symmetry.space_group_name_H-M   'P 1'
#
loop_
_entity.id
_entity.type
_entity.pdbx_description
1 polymer ?
#
loop_
_entity_poly.entity_id
_entity_poly.type
_entity_poly.pdbx_seq_one_letter_code
_entity_poly.pdbx_strand_id
1 'polypeptide(L)'
;GSYNAVISSEYGVVSSTQANINVLMPVEITSNPIGGTVSEYGSITLEVVVSGTGPINYAWYKGSSKIEGANESKLIFENIRTKDAGDYSVVVSNSINSLTSESVSIDVVRPVVIVRDVTQSKSENILLADDSGVKTEYQYYNEGSYVRLYAVATGTGPLTYQWQKDNIDIKGQNRSTLIFTSINDEDEGTYRLVVS
;
A
#
# COMPACT_ATOMS: atom_id res chain seq x y z
N GLY A 1 -7.22 44.19 13.61
CA GLY A 1 -7.87 45.06 14.61
C GLY A 1 -8.66 46.16 13.95
N SER A 2 -9.60 46.72 14.70
CA SER A 2 -10.43 47.85 14.28
C SER A 2 -9.87 49.16 14.91
N TYR A 3 -9.72 50.19 14.09
CA TYR A 3 -9.13 51.45 14.49
C TYR A 3 -10.06 52.61 14.13
N ASN A 4 -10.17 53.59 14.99
CA ASN A 4 -10.82 54.85 14.68
C ASN A 4 -9.98 56.02 15.24
N ALA A 5 -10.10 57.16 14.63
CA ALA A 5 -9.52 58.41 15.15
C ALA A 5 -10.61 59.19 15.90
N VAL A 6 -10.24 59.71 17.06
CA VAL A 6 -11.08 60.62 17.85
C VAL A 6 -10.39 61.97 17.90
N ILE A 7 -11.05 62.98 17.46
CA ILE A 7 -10.57 64.42 17.50
C ILE A 7 -11.43 65.19 18.48
N SER A 8 -10.80 65.80 19.42
CA SER A 8 -11.50 66.67 20.44
C SER A 8 -10.95 68.09 20.51
N SER A 9 -11.82 68.97 20.74
CA SER A 9 -11.50 70.38 21.05
C SER A 9 -12.39 70.87 22.19
N GLU A 10 -12.19 72.10 22.64
CA GLU A 10 -13.09 72.73 23.62
C GLU A 10 -14.54 72.89 23.14
N TYR A 11 -14.78 72.74 21.82
CA TYR A 11 -16.08 72.95 21.21
C TYR A 11 -16.78 71.59 20.87
N GLY A 12 -16.08 70.46 21.09
CA GLY A 12 -16.69 69.13 20.83
C GLY A 12 -15.73 68.01 20.50
N VAL A 13 -16.30 66.79 20.30
CA VAL A 13 -15.58 65.55 19.95
C VAL A 13 -16.19 64.95 18.67
N VAL A 14 -15.32 64.57 17.75
CA VAL A 14 -15.72 63.91 16.51
C VAL A 14 -14.89 62.62 16.37
N SER A 15 -15.54 61.53 16.04
CA SER A 15 -14.86 60.25 15.73
C SER A 15 -14.95 59.96 14.25
N SER A 16 -13.88 59.43 13.68
CA SER A 16 -13.92 58.86 12.32
C SER A 16 -14.72 57.57 12.27
N THR A 17 -15.06 57.10 11.07
CA THR A 17 -15.47 55.75 10.82
C THR A 17 -14.37 54.77 11.20
N GLN A 18 -14.72 53.54 11.54
CA GLN A 18 -13.76 52.48 11.83
C GLN A 18 -13.05 52.00 10.56
N ALA A 19 -11.74 51.81 10.66
CA ALA A 19 -10.91 51.11 9.69
C ALA A 19 -10.54 49.73 10.25
N ASN A 20 -10.74 48.68 9.48
CA ASN A 20 -10.38 47.33 9.84
C ASN A 20 -9.08 46.94 9.13
N ILE A 21 -8.09 46.50 9.90
CA ILE A 21 -6.85 45.94 9.35
C ILE A 21 -6.86 44.46 9.62
N ASN A 22 -6.82 43.66 8.53
CA ASN A 22 -6.64 42.22 8.55
C ASN A 22 -5.24 41.91 8.05
N VAL A 23 -4.46 41.20 8.86
CA VAL A 23 -3.15 40.70 8.49
C VAL A 23 -3.34 39.29 8.00
N LEU A 24 -2.98 39.04 6.73
CA LEU A 24 -3.03 37.71 6.13
C LEU A 24 -1.66 37.04 6.29
N MET A 25 -1.69 35.75 6.59
CA MET A 25 -0.49 34.90 6.72
C MET A 25 -0.36 33.99 5.48
N PRO A 26 0.86 33.87 4.91
CA PRO A 26 1.12 32.89 3.86
C PRO A 26 0.84 31.48 4.34
N VAL A 27 0.58 30.58 3.42
CA VAL A 27 0.49 29.15 3.75
C VAL A 27 1.88 28.59 4.01
N GLU A 28 2.00 27.77 5.05
CA GLU A 28 3.20 27.02 5.40
C GLU A 28 2.83 25.54 5.60
N ILE A 29 3.65 24.62 5.08
CA ILE A 29 3.51 23.18 5.32
C ILE A 29 4.23 22.87 6.63
N THR A 30 3.47 22.47 7.67
CA THR A 30 3.98 22.11 8.99
C THR A 30 4.26 20.62 9.12
N SER A 31 3.62 19.78 8.29
CA SER A 31 3.92 18.35 8.16
C SER A 31 3.68 17.90 6.72
N ASN A 32 4.70 17.28 6.12
CA ASN A 32 4.59 16.65 4.82
C ASN A 32 3.79 15.34 4.92
N PRO A 33 3.16 14.89 3.83
CA PRO A 33 2.54 13.58 3.77
C PRO A 33 3.56 12.49 4.08
N ILE A 34 3.07 11.33 4.54
CA ILE A 34 3.89 10.14 4.80
C ILE A 34 3.37 9.03 3.91
N GLY A 35 4.24 8.50 3.06
CA GLY A 35 3.98 7.34 2.22
C GLY A 35 4.27 6.02 2.93
N GLY A 36 4.32 4.94 2.19
CA GLY A 36 4.66 3.63 2.75
C GLY A 36 4.27 2.47 1.86
N THR A 37 4.51 1.26 2.35
CA THR A 37 4.13 0.01 1.70
C THR A 37 2.79 -0.48 2.25
N VAL A 38 1.88 -0.83 1.37
CA VAL A 38 0.54 -1.32 1.71
C VAL A 38 0.19 -2.53 0.86
N SER A 39 -0.51 -3.50 1.43
CA SER A 39 -1.01 -4.66 0.65
C SER A 39 -2.11 -4.23 -0.32
N GLU A 40 -2.14 -4.86 -1.51
CA GLU A 40 -3.24 -4.66 -2.45
C GLU A 40 -4.58 -4.92 -1.77
N TYR A 41 -5.59 -4.10 -2.06
CA TYR A 41 -6.91 -4.02 -1.39
C TYR A 41 -6.89 -3.43 0.02
N GLY A 42 -5.74 -3.06 0.56
CA GLY A 42 -5.62 -2.33 1.83
C GLY A 42 -5.99 -0.86 1.71
N SER A 43 -5.76 -0.11 2.77
CA SER A 43 -6.02 1.33 2.83
C SER A 43 -4.78 2.10 3.26
N ILE A 44 -4.62 3.30 2.72
CA ILE A 44 -3.60 4.26 3.14
C ILE A 44 -4.16 5.67 2.99
N THR A 45 -3.76 6.56 3.90
CA THR A 45 -4.13 7.97 3.86
C THR A 45 -2.85 8.80 3.83
N LEU A 46 -2.73 9.65 2.82
CA LEU A 46 -1.74 10.72 2.79
C LEU A 46 -2.38 11.97 3.38
N GLU A 47 -1.70 12.61 4.33
CA GLU A 47 -2.20 13.82 4.98
C GLU A 47 -1.12 14.89 5.00
N VAL A 48 -1.46 16.12 4.63
CA VAL A 48 -0.63 17.30 4.79
C VAL A 48 -1.21 18.18 5.90
N VAL A 49 -0.33 18.69 6.77
CA VAL A 49 -0.74 19.66 7.78
C VAL A 49 -0.16 21.03 7.42
N VAL A 50 -1.01 22.03 7.41
CA VAL A 50 -0.64 23.39 7.00
C VAL A 50 -1.13 24.43 7.99
N SER A 51 -0.45 25.56 8.01
CA SER A 51 -0.88 26.80 8.68
C SER A 51 -1.02 27.93 7.65
N GLY A 52 -1.68 29.02 8.02
CA GLY A 52 -1.90 30.17 7.16
C GLY A 52 -3.32 30.71 7.24
N THR A 53 -3.55 31.87 6.61
CA THR A 53 -4.89 32.45 6.55
C THR A 53 -5.69 31.80 5.42
N GLY A 54 -6.86 31.27 5.76
CA GLY A 54 -7.77 30.65 4.76
C GLY A 54 -8.49 31.69 3.88
N PRO A 55 -9.15 31.22 2.81
CA PRO A 55 -9.27 29.79 2.43
C PRO A 55 -7.98 29.20 1.90
N ILE A 56 -7.69 27.94 2.29
CA ILE A 56 -6.56 27.17 1.79
C ILE A 56 -7.06 26.14 0.79
N ASN A 57 -6.41 26.09 -0.37
CA ASN A 57 -6.73 25.16 -1.44
C ASN A 57 -5.68 24.06 -1.52
N TYR A 58 -6.10 22.86 -1.88
CA TYR A 58 -5.27 21.68 -2.05
C TYR A 58 -5.42 21.12 -3.45
N ALA A 59 -4.34 20.59 -4.00
CA ALA A 59 -4.35 19.86 -5.25
C ALA A 59 -3.31 18.74 -5.17
N TRP A 60 -3.77 17.50 -5.18
CA TRP A 60 -2.90 16.33 -5.16
C TRP A 60 -2.45 15.94 -6.55
N TYR A 61 -1.23 15.40 -6.61
CA TYR A 61 -0.59 14.93 -7.83
C TYR A 61 -0.04 13.53 -7.63
N LYS A 62 -0.10 12.73 -8.69
CA LYS A 62 0.64 11.48 -8.83
C LYS A 62 1.70 11.71 -9.91
N GLY A 63 2.97 11.73 -9.51
CA GLY A 63 4.04 12.23 -10.38
C GLY A 63 3.74 13.66 -10.84
N SER A 64 3.64 13.86 -12.16
CA SER A 64 3.27 15.16 -12.75
C SER A 64 1.76 15.30 -13.05
N SER A 65 0.97 14.25 -12.83
CA SER A 65 -0.46 14.24 -13.19
C SER A 65 -1.32 14.66 -12.00
N LYS A 66 -2.13 15.70 -12.18
CA LYS A 66 -3.08 16.14 -11.17
C LYS A 66 -4.17 15.07 -10.96
N ILE A 67 -4.53 14.84 -9.71
CA ILE A 67 -5.63 13.95 -9.33
C ILE A 67 -6.91 14.77 -9.24
N GLU A 68 -7.82 14.56 -10.18
CA GLU A 68 -9.06 15.31 -10.22
C GLU A 68 -9.94 15.00 -9.00
N GLY A 69 -10.52 16.04 -8.42
CA GLY A 69 -11.36 15.93 -7.22
C GLY A 69 -10.62 15.78 -5.90
N ALA A 70 -9.29 15.61 -5.90
CA ALA A 70 -8.48 15.55 -4.68
C ALA A 70 -8.09 16.97 -4.21
N ASN A 71 -9.02 17.62 -3.51
CA ASN A 71 -8.93 19.03 -3.09
C ASN A 71 -8.99 19.23 -1.57
N GLU A 72 -8.76 18.15 -0.81
CA GLU A 72 -8.74 18.17 0.65
C GLU A 72 -7.31 17.99 1.19
N SER A 73 -7.11 18.25 2.49
CA SER A 73 -5.81 18.03 3.17
C SER A 73 -5.40 16.55 3.22
N LYS A 74 -6.33 15.64 2.92
CA LYS A 74 -6.12 14.19 2.92
C LYS A 74 -6.43 13.61 1.55
N LEU A 75 -5.59 12.68 1.12
CA LEU A 75 -5.85 11.79 -0.01
C LEU A 75 -5.98 10.37 0.54
N ILE A 76 -7.17 9.79 0.41
CA ILE A 76 -7.54 8.51 1.01
C ILE A 76 -7.68 7.44 -0.06
N PHE A 77 -7.03 6.31 0.15
CA PHE A 77 -7.19 5.09 -0.64
C PHE A 77 -7.82 4.02 0.26
N GLU A 78 -9.04 3.61 0.00
CA GLU A 78 -9.75 2.58 0.79
C GLU A 78 -9.61 1.17 0.21
N ASN A 79 -9.18 1.02 -1.01
CA ASN A 79 -9.08 -0.26 -1.72
C ASN A 79 -7.99 -0.15 -2.78
N ILE A 80 -6.77 0.10 -2.30
CA ILE A 80 -5.63 0.43 -3.15
C ILE A 80 -5.27 -0.73 -4.07
N ARG A 81 -4.83 -0.42 -5.28
CA ARG A 81 -4.42 -1.38 -6.31
C ARG A 81 -2.98 -1.12 -6.72
N THR A 82 -2.35 -2.10 -7.34
CA THR A 82 -0.97 -1.95 -7.87
C THR A 82 -0.82 -0.77 -8.83
N LYS A 83 -1.87 -0.41 -9.59
CA LYS A 83 -1.89 0.78 -10.44
C LYS A 83 -1.78 2.10 -9.67
N ASP A 84 -2.12 2.10 -8.39
CA ASP A 84 -2.09 3.27 -7.53
C ASP A 84 -0.72 3.49 -6.88
N ALA A 85 0.20 2.52 -6.99
CA ALA A 85 1.60 2.70 -6.58
C ALA A 85 2.26 3.85 -7.35
N GLY A 86 3.14 4.59 -6.68
CA GLY A 86 3.87 5.71 -7.28
C GLY A 86 4.11 6.86 -6.31
N ASP A 87 4.62 7.96 -6.83
CA ASP A 87 5.00 9.14 -6.07
C ASP A 87 3.87 10.16 -6.03
N TYR A 88 3.61 10.68 -4.84
CA TYR A 88 2.53 11.63 -4.57
C TYR A 88 3.04 12.90 -3.93
N SER A 89 2.48 14.02 -4.32
CA SER A 89 2.70 15.32 -3.71
C SER A 89 1.42 16.15 -3.69
N VAL A 90 1.37 17.18 -2.87
CA VAL A 90 0.25 18.10 -2.80
C VAL A 90 0.73 19.54 -2.95
N VAL A 91 0.03 20.31 -3.77
CA VAL A 91 0.16 21.76 -3.84
C VAL A 91 -0.86 22.36 -2.92
N VAL A 92 -0.41 23.19 -2.00
CA VAL A 92 -1.25 23.96 -1.06
C VAL A 92 -1.11 25.44 -1.35
N SER A 93 -2.22 26.18 -1.34
CA SER A 93 -2.20 27.58 -1.68
C SER A 93 -3.26 28.38 -0.96
N ASN A 94 -2.98 29.65 -0.73
CA ASN A 94 -3.96 30.67 -0.32
C ASN A 94 -3.83 31.91 -1.23
N SER A 95 -4.47 33.03 -0.84
CA SER A 95 -4.42 34.27 -1.59
C SER A 95 -3.03 34.93 -1.65
N ILE A 96 -2.05 34.45 -0.87
CA ILE A 96 -0.74 35.06 -0.72
C ILE A 96 0.34 34.29 -1.44
N ASN A 97 0.36 32.96 -1.28
CA ASN A 97 1.39 32.09 -1.84
C ASN A 97 0.89 30.70 -2.17
N SER A 98 1.77 29.93 -2.78
CA SER A 98 1.57 28.50 -3.09
C SER A 98 2.86 27.74 -2.77
N LEU A 99 2.73 26.56 -2.15
CA LEU A 99 3.82 25.65 -1.82
C LEU A 99 3.49 24.25 -2.30
N THR A 100 4.54 23.48 -2.61
CA THR A 100 4.42 22.05 -2.92
C THR A 100 5.07 21.25 -1.81
N SER A 101 4.42 20.18 -1.36
CA SER A 101 4.98 19.26 -0.37
C SER A 101 6.19 18.52 -0.93
N GLU A 102 6.94 17.85 -0.07
CA GLU A 102 7.83 16.79 -0.48
C GLU A 102 7.04 15.69 -1.18
N SER A 103 7.70 14.99 -2.11
CA SER A 103 7.14 13.83 -2.78
C SER A 103 7.30 12.60 -1.90
N VAL A 104 6.25 11.78 -1.78
CA VAL A 104 6.26 10.53 -1.00
C VAL A 104 5.79 9.38 -1.85
N SER A 105 6.45 8.21 -1.69
CA SER A 105 6.10 7.01 -2.45
C SER A 105 5.08 6.15 -1.72
N ILE A 106 4.13 5.61 -2.47
CA ILE A 106 3.28 4.50 -2.07
C ILE A 106 3.71 3.27 -2.85
N ASP A 107 4.10 2.21 -2.14
CA ASP A 107 4.36 0.89 -2.70
C ASP A 107 3.18 -0.03 -2.42
N VAL A 108 2.63 -0.65 -3.47
CA VAL A 108 1.53 -1.61 -3.33
C VAL A 108 2.04 -3.01 -3.60
N VAL A 109 2.00 -3.86 -2.57
CA VAL A 109 2.46 -5.24 -2.63
C VAL A 109 1.29 -6.20 -2.68
N ARG A 110 1.47 -7.31 -3.40
CA ARG A 110 0.54 -8.44 -3.37
C ARG A 110 1.07 -9.48 -2.42
N PRO A 111 0.26 -9.94 -1.47
CA PRO A 111 0.64 -11.07 -0.65
C PRO A 111 0.92 -12.29 -1.52
N VAL A 112 1.84 -13.15 -1.09
CA VAL A 112 2.11 -14.41 -1.75
C VAL A 112 0.94 -15.36 -1.48
N VAL A 113 0.37 -15.90 -2.55
CA VAL A 113 -0.74 -16.87 -2.49
C VAL A 113 -0.40 -18.06 -3.37
N ILE A 114 -0.55 -19.28 -2.84
CA ILE A 114 -0.52 -20.50 -3.64
C ILE A 114 -1.89 -20.63 -4.32
N VAL A 115 -1.90 -20.45 -5.64
CA VAL A 115 -3.14 -20.44 -6.44
C VAL A 115 -3.57 -21.83 -6.82
N ARG A 116 -2.61 -22.75 -6.97
CA ARG A 116 -2.86 -24.14 -7.33
C ARG A 116 -1.75 -25.02 -6.77
N ASP A 117 -2.16 -26.02 -6.02
CA ASP A 117 -1.32 -27.12 -5.60
C ASP A 117 -1.74 -28.37 -6.39
N VAL A 118 -0.85 -28.94 -7.16
CA VAL A 118 -1.20 -30.03 -8.08
C VAL A 118 -0.17 -31.14 -7.99
N THR A 119 -0.64 -32.28 -7.58
CA THR A 119 0.08 -33.56 -7.70
C THR A 119 -0.32 -34.23 -9.01
N GLN A 120 0.63 -34.49 -9.90
CA GLN A 120 0.34 -35.31 -11.10
C GLN A 120 0.44 -36.79 -10.80
N SER A 121 -0.68 -37.41 -10.50
CA SER A 121 -0.97 -38.78 -10.91
C SER A 121 -2.40 -38.79 -11.45
N LYS A 122 -2.75 -39.81 -12.25
CA LYS A 122 -4.00 -39.99 -13.02
C LYS A 122 -5.30 -39.99 -12.20
N SER A 123 -5.39 -39.31 -11.08
CA SER A 123 -6.61 -39.13 -10.30
C SER A 123 -6.84 -37.64 -10.05
N GLU A 124 -8.02 -37.18 -10.43
CA GLU A 124 -8.50 -35.84 -10.31
C GLU A 124 -8.73 -35.46 -8.84
N ASN A 125 -7.71 -34.96 -8.13
CA ASN A 125 -7.93 -34.28 -6.88
C ASN A 125 -7.07 -33.01 -6.82
N ILE A 126 -7.74 -31.89 -6.91
CA ILE A 126 -7.17 -30.54 -6.81
C ILE A 126 -7.26 -30.12 -5.35
N LEU A 127 -6.12 -29.88 -4.71
CA LEU A 127 -6.06 -29.24 -3.39
C LEU A 127 -6.03 -27.74 -3.57
N LEU A 128 -7.06 -27.07 -3.09
CA LEU A 128 -7.04 -25.63 -2.89
C LEU A 128 -6.56 -25.39 -1.45
N ALA A 129 -5.42 -24.75 -1.29
CA ALA A 129 -5.03 -24.20 0.00
C ALA A 129 -5.88 -22.98 0.28
N ASP A 130 -6.69 -23.01 1.32
CA ASP A 130 -7.32 -21.85 1.89
C ASP A 130 -6.57 -21.40 3.16
N ASP A 131 -6.81 -20.15 3.57
CA ASP A 131 -6.15 -19.47 4.70
C ASP A 131 -6.41 -20.13 6.08
N SER A 132 -7.12 -21.26 6.16
CA SER A 132 -7.60 -21.81 7.42
C SER A 132 -7.21 -23.25 7.73
N GLY A 133 -6.41 -23.90 6.90
CA GLY A 133 -5.94 -25.23 7.27
C GLY A 133 -5.56 -26.15 6.12
N VAL A 134 -4.34 -26.66 6.22
CA VAL A 134 -3.80 -27.71 5.37
C VAL A 134 -4.69 -28.94 5.44
N LYS A 135 -5.44 -29.24 4.37
CA LYS A 135 -6.01 -30.58 4.18
C LYS A 135 -4.90 -31.51 3.71
N THR A 136 -4.48 -32.41 4.56
CA THR A 136 -3.56 -33.49 4.18
C THR A 136 -4.37 -34.57 3.48
N GLU A 137 -4.22 -34.69 2.16
CA GLU A 137 -4.72 -35.83 1.42
C GLU A 137 -3.59 -36.85 1.26
N TYR A 138 -3.86 -38.13 1.61
CA TYR A 138 -2.93 -39.20 1.41
C TYR A 138 -3.03 -39.69 -0.05
N GLN A 139 -1.91 -39.67 -0.75
CA GLN A 139 -1.81 -40.23 -2.08
C GLN A 139 -0.89 -41.46 -2.02
N TYR A 140 -1.32 -42.54 -2.65
CA TYR A 140 -0.58 -43.81 -2.69
C TYR A 140 0.01 -44.03 -4.07
N TYR A 141 1.31 -44.29 -4.12
CA TYR A 141 2.04 -44.56 -5.33
C TYR A 141 2.69 -45.94 -5.22
N ASN A 142 2.83 -46.64 -6.35
CA ASN A 142 3.62 -47.87 -6.39
C ASN A 142 5.12 -47.49 -6.38
N GLU A 143 5.92 -48.34 -5.75
CA GLU A 143 7.38 -48.25 -5.84
C GLU A 143 7.82 -48.17 -7.31
N GLY A 144 8.85 -47.32 -7.57
CA GLY A 144 9.34 -47.09 -8.92
C GLY A 144 8.52 -46.07 -9.73
N SER A 145 7.41 -45.55 -9.21
CA SER A 145 6.61 -44.57 -9.92
C SER A 145 7.32 -43.23 -10.09
N TYR A 146 7.05 -42.58 -11.23
CA TYR A 146 7.40 -41.17 -11.41
C TYR A 146 6.36 -40.28 -10.73
N VAL A 147 6.81 -39.42 -9.84
CA VAL A 147 5.94 -38.47 -9.13
C VAL A 147 6.45 -37.03 -9.33
N ARG A 148 5.54 -36.15 -9.65
CA ARG A 148 5.81 -34.71 -9.77
C ARG A 148 4.86 -33.93 -8.87
N LEU A 149 5.41 -33.25 -7.87
CA LEU A 149 4.68 -32.28 -7.05
C LEU A 149 4.97 -30.88 -7.58
N TYR A 150 3.97 -30.03 -7.70
CA TYR A 150 4.17 -28.64 -8.11
C TYR A 150 3.11 -27.70 -7.54
N ALA A 151 3.45 -26.45 -7.37
CA ALA A 151 2.52 -25.40 -7.02
C ALA A 151 2.68 -24.19 -7.92
N VAL A 152 1.59 -23.44 -8.10
CA VAL A 152 1.58 -22.14 -8.78
C VAL A 152 1.32 -21.09 -7.72
N ALA A 153 2.28 -20.19 -7.52
CA ALA A 153 2.14 -19.07 -6.61
C ALA A 153 2.08 -17.75 -7.37
N THR A 154 1.37 -16.77 -6.80
CA THR A 154 1.32 -15.38 -7.25
C THR A 154 1.63 -14.47 -6.08
N GLY A 155 2.17 -13.30 -6.37
CA GLY A 155 2.55 -12.30 -5.36
C GLY A 155 3.43 -11.23 -5.99
N THR A 156 3.85 -10.26 -5.21
CA THR A 156 4.88 -9.31 -5.63
C THR A 156 6.23 -10.04 -5.57
N GLY A 157 6.90 -10.17 -6.73
CA GLY A 157 8.16 -10.89 -6.84
C GLY A 157 9.41 -10.03 -6.57
N PRO A 158 10.58 -10.66 -6.55
CA PRO A 158 10.85 -12.05 -6.93
C PRO A 158 10.37 -13.04 -5.87
N LEU A 159 9.70 -14.14 -6.31
CA LEU A 159 9.26 -15.22 -5.41
C LEU A 159 10.39 -16.23 -5.20
N THR A 160 10.55 -16.70 -3.97
CA THR A 160 11.44 -17.80 -3.63
C THR A 160 10.64 -19.03 -3.22
N TYR A 161 11.22 -20.21 -3.42
CA TYR A 161 10.57 -21.49 -3.19
C TYR A 161 11.48 -22.39 -2.35
N GLN A 162 10.90 -23.19 -1.46
CA GLN A 162 11.63 -24.22 -0.71
C GLN A 162 10.70 -25.39 -0.41
N TRP A 163 11.03 -26.58 -0.93
CA TRP A 163 10.34 -27.82 -0.57
C TRP A 163 10.81 -28.34 0.78
N GLN A 164 9.87 -28.82 1.55
CA GLN A 164 10.09 -29.46 2.84
C GLN A 164 9.46 -30.85 2.84
N LYS A 165 10.13 -31.81 3.50
CA LYS A 165 9.60 -33.12 3.87
C LYS A 165 9.53 -33.16 5.40
N ASP A 166 8.38 -33.47 5.96
CA ASP A 166 8.12 -33.56 7.39
C ASP A 166 8.58 -32.30 8.17
N ASN A 167 8.35 -31.12 7.56
CA ASN A 167 8.75 -29.79 8.04
C ASN A 167 10.28 -29.51 7.99
N ILE A 168 11.07 -30.36 7.32
CA ILE A 168 12.52 -30.17 7.14
C ILE A 168 12.81 -29.79 5.70
N ASP A 169 13.66 -28.79 5.50
CA ASP A 169 14.03 -28.32 4.17
C ASP A 169 14.77 -29.43 3.38
N ILE A 170 14.28 -29.69 2.18
CA ILE A 170 14.96 -30.59 1.24
C ILE A 170 16.02 -29.78 0.52
N LYS A 171 17.28 -30.06 0.81
CA LYS A 171 18.42 -29.32 0.28
C LYS A 171 18.40 -29.25 -1.25
N GLY A 172 18.48 -28.03 -1.79
CA GLY A 172 18.55 -27.79 -3.23
C GLY A 172 17.20 -27.83 -3.96
N GLN A 173 16.09 -28.13 -3.27
CA GLN A 173 14.75 -28.16 -3.85
C GLN A 173 14.09 -26.79 -3.68
N ASN A 174 14.56 -25.81 -4.45
CA ASN A 174 14.17 -24.39 -4.39
C ASN A 174 13.39 -23.91 -5.63
N ARG A 175 12.68 -24.81 -6.28
CA ARG A 175 11.81 -24.52 -7.44
C ARG A 175 10.35 -24.78 -7.10
N SER A 176 9.45 -24.27 -7.92
CA SER A 176 8.01 -24.54 -7.78
C SER A 176 7.61 -26.00 -8.01
N THR A 177 8.56 -26.86 -8.39
CA THR A 177 8.34 -28.27 -8.73
C THR A 177 9.35 -29.14 -8.00
N LEU A 178 8.88 -30.27 -7.43
CA LEU A 178 9.68 -31.36 -6.88
C LEU A 178 9.39 -32.64 -7.71
N ILE A 179 10.43 -33.33 -8.14
CA ILE A 179 10.32 -34.51 -9.03
C ILE A 179 11.00 -35.72 -8.39
N PHE A 180 10.27 -36.81 -8.36
CA PHE A 180 10.78 -38.13 -8.06
C PHE A 180 10.76 -38.93 -9.36
N THR A 181 11.89 -39.37 -9.82
CA THR A 181 11.99 -40.18 -11.06
C THR A 181 11.64 -41.65 -10.83
N SER A 182 11.80 -42.13 -9.61
CA SER A 182 11.48 -43.49 -9.15
C SER A 182 11.31 -43.41 -7.63
N ILE A 183 10.06 -43.38 -7.17
CA ILE A 183 9.76 -43.25 -5.73
C ILE A 183 9.99 -44.58 -5.02
N ASN A 184 10.46 -44.53 -3.77
CA ASN A 184 10.69 -45.69 -2.91
C ASN A 184 10.27 -45.40 -1.46
N ASP A 185 10.41 -46.36 -0.56
CA ASP A 185 9.98 -46.25 0.86
C ASP A 185 10.66 -45.08 1.61
N GLU A 186 11.89 -44.70 1.21
CA GLU A 186 12.59 -43.54 1.84
C GLU A 186 11.94 -42.22 1.49
N ASP A 187 11.16 -42.18 0.41
CA ASP A 187 10.44 -40.98 -0.04
C ASP A 187 9.10 -40.83 0.68
N GLU A 188 8.66 -41.79 1.50
CA GLU A 188 7.44 -41.66 2.29
C GLU A 188 7.55 -40.45 3.25
N GLY A 189 6.51 -39.60 3.32
CA GLY A 189 6.48 -38.44 4.17
C GLY A 189 5.49 -37.38 3.73
N THR A 190 5.40 -36.32 4.51
CA THR A 190 4.55 -35.15 4.22
C THR A 190 5.37 -34.08 3.51
N TYR A 191 4.95 -33.72 2.31
CA TYR A 191 5.62 -32.70 1.50
C TYR A 191 4.83 -31.39 1.48
N ARG A 192 5.55 -30.26 1.63
CA ARG A 192 4.97 -28.94 1.46
C ARG A 192 5.95 -28.02 0.73
N LEU A 193 5.40 -27.02 0.01
CA LEU A 193 6.17 -25.95 -0.60
C LEU A 193 5.99 -24.68 0.23
N VAL A 194 7.09 -24.08 0.66
CA VAL A 194 7.12 -22.74 1.24
C VAL A 194 7.45 -21.77 0.13
N VAL A 195 6.66 -20.69 0.00
CA VAL A 195 6.85 -19.62 -0.98
C VAL A 195 6.90 -18.29 -0.25
N SER A 196 7.89 -17.49 -0.55
CA SER A 196 8.07 -16.16 0.04
C SER A 196 8.49 -15.12 -0.99
#